data_7b82a56aef9ebccf13c76984c42ecbaa
#
_entry.id   7b82a56aef9ebccf13c76984c42ecbaa
#
_cell.length_a   1.000
_cell.length_b   1.000
_cell.length_c   1.000
_cell.angle_alpha   90.00
_cell.angle_beta   90.00
_cell.angle_gamma   90.00
#
_symmetry.space_group_name_H-M   'P 1'
#
loop_
_entity.id
_entity.type
_entity.pdbx_description
1 polymer ?
#
loop_
_entity_poly.entity_id
_entity_poly.type
_entity_poly.pdbx_seq_one_letter_code
_entity_poly.pdbx_strand_id
1 'polypeptide(L)'
;LTPSLDVPFWRYVRHGVEDELAKNGIECVTYDSKDDANTQMSNAQDAITKQVDAIVISPTDSASCASVLSLAQESDVPVVICDIGTDSGEYLSFISTDNEAGGKAIGEYIASQLEAGTEVAQITLNQARINGVLRKDGFDAGIAENNLVDLDFKQMEKVNRSEGETYAQDLIT
;
A
#
# COMPACT_ATOMS: atom_id res chain seq x y z
N LEU A 1 6.77 -11.86 -0.32
CA LEU A 1 7.51 -10.71 0.21
C LEU A 1 6.53 -9.72 0.83
N THR A 2 6.69 -9.33 2.10
CA THR A 2 5.80 -8.41 2.81
C THR A 2 6.56 -7.15 3.24
N PRO A 3 5.89 -5.96 3.31
CA PRO A 3 6.54 -4.74 3.79
C PRO A 3 7.01 -4.87 5.25
N SER A 4 6.13 -5.24 6.17
CA SER A 4 6.50 -5.44 7.57
C SER A 4 5.49 -6.32 8.31
N LEU A 5 5.97 -7.38 8.94
CA LEU A 5 5.14 -8.24 9.80
C LEU A 5 4.85 -7.63 11.18
N ASP A 6 5.42 -6.47 11.50
CA ASP A 6 5.07 -5.73 12.71
C ASP A 6 3.67 -5.10 12.60
N VAL A 7 3.22 -4.81 11.37
CA VAL A 7 1.85 -4.34 11.10
C VAL A 7 0.89 -5.53 10.99
N PRO A 8 -0.18 -5.58 11.81
CA PRO A 8 -1.12 -6.72 11.83
C PRO A 8 -1.74 -7.03 10.45
N PHE A 9 -2.04 -6.02 9.64
CA PHE A 9 -2.60 -6.19 8.30
C PHE A 9 -1.76 -7.15 7.45
N TRP A 10 -0.44 -6.98 7.42
CA TRP A 10 0.46 -7.82 6.61
C TRP A 10 0.52 -9.26 7.10
N ARG A 11 0.26 -9.51 8.39
CA ARG A 11 0.11 -10.87 8.91
C ARG A 11 -1.13 -11.56 8.36
N TYR A 12 -2.25 -10.83 8.22
CA TYR A 12 -3.46 -11.38 7.60
C TYR A 12 -3.25 -11.66 6.12
N VAL A 13 -2.62 -10.75 5.37
CA VAL A 13 -2.28 -10.97 3.95
C VAL A 13 -1.39 -12.22 3.81
N ARG A 14 -0.35 -12.33 4.64
CA ARG A 14 0.52 -13.51 4.67
C ARG A 14 -0.28 -14.79 4.90
N HIS A 15 -1.10 -14.84 5.95
CA HIS A 15 -1.90 -16.03 6.26
C HIS A 15 -2.83 -16.40 5.10
N GLY A 16 -3.47 -15.45 4.46
CA GLY A 16 -4.33 -15.71 3.31
C GLY A 16 -3.58 -16.35 2.15
N VAL A 17 -2.36 -15.90 1.87
CA VAL A 17 -1.50 -16.49 0.83
C VAL A 17 -1.04 -17.90 1.25
N GLU A 18 -0.51 -18.06 2.47
CA GLU A 18 -0.02 -19.35 2.99
C GLU A 18 -1.14 -20.40 3.02
N ASP A 19 -2.34 -20.03 3.49
CA ASP A 19 -3.49 -20.93 3.57
C ASP A 19 -3.97 -21.40 2.20
N GLU A 20 -4.00 -20.49 1.20
CA GLU A 20 -4.45 -20.85 -0.14
C GLU A 20 -3.42 -21.72 -0.88
N LEU A 21 -2.14 -21.43 -0.73
CA LEU A 21 -1.08 -22.24 -1.32
C LEU A 21 -1.04 -23.64 -0.68
N ALA A 22 -1.20 -23.73 0.63
CA ALA A 22 -1.22 -25.01 1.35
C ALA A 22 -2.35 -25.93 0.90
N LYS A 23 -3.56 -25.41 0.59
CA LYS A 23 -4.67 -26.20 0.05
C LYS A 23 -4.32 -26.87 -1.29
N ASN A 24 -3.39 -26.27 -2.03
CA ASN A 24 -2.94 -26.77 -3.32
C ASN A 24 -1.61 -27.55 -3.23
N GLY A 25 -1.11 -27.80 -2.02
CA GLY A 25 0.16 -28.51 -1.79
C GLY A 25 1.40 -27.74 -2.21
N ILE A 26 1.31 -26.40 -2.29
CA ILE A 26 2.40 -25.50 -2.68
C ILE A 26 3.09 -25.02 -1.41
N GLU A 27 4.42 -25.16 -1.35
CA GLU A 27 5.22 -24.63 -0.25
C GLU A 27 5.36 -23.11 -0.36
N CYS A 28 5.24 -22.42 0.76
CA CYS A 28 5.36 -20.97 0.84
C CYS A 28 6.44 -20.55 1.84
N VAL A 29 7.36 -19.69 1.40
CA VAL A 29 8.36 -19.07 2.26
C VAL A 29 8.08 -17.58 2.35
N THR A 30 7.89 -17.08 3.56
CA THR A 30 7.62 -15.66 3.81
C THR A 30 8.88 -14.90 4.18
N TYR A 31 9.07 -13.74 3.53
CA TYR A 31 10.13 -12.79 3.81
C TYR A 31 9.54 -11.48 4.33
N ASP A 32 10.05 -11.00 5.45
CA ASP A 32 9.70 -9.73 6.07
C ASP A 32 10.74 -8.67 5.67
N SER A 33 10.30 -7.60 5.03
CA SER A 33 11.20 -6.55 4.53
C SER A 33 11.48 -5.45 5.56
N LYS A 34 10.87 -5.51 6.75
CA LYS A 34 11.07 -4.53 7.83
C LYS A 34 10.81 -3.07 7.40
N ASP A 35 9.90 -2.91 6.43
CA ASP A 35 9.55 -1.63 5.83
C ASP A 35 10.74 -0.91 5.17
N ASP A 36 11.71 -1.69 4.67
CA ASP A 36 12.92 -1.21 4.01
C ASP A 36 13.05 -1.79 2.60
N ALA A 37 13.18 -0.90 1.61
CA ALA A 37 13.22 -1.25 0.19
C ALA A 37 14.46 -2.08 -0.18
N ASN A 38 15.62 -1.79 0.44
CA ASN A 38 16.85 -2.55 0.17
C ASN A 38 16.74 -3.96 0.74
N THR A 39 16.13 -4.11 1.91
CA THR A 39 15.84 -5.41 2.50
C THR A 39 14.86 -6.18 1.62
N GLN A 40 13.83 -5.54 1.06
CA GLN A 40 12.90 -6.19 0.15
C GLN A 40 13.60 -6.67 -1.13
N MET A 41 14.47 -5.86 -1.70
CA MET A 41 15.28 -6.24 -2.86
C MET A 41 16.19 -7.43 -2.56
N SER A 42 16.87 -7.43 -1.41
CA SER A 42 17.70 -8.56 -0.97
C SER A 42 16.87 -9.83 -0.78
N ASN A 43 15.68 -9.72 -0.20
CA ASN A 43 14.75 -10.83 -0.03
C ASN A 43 14.28 -11.41 -1.39
N ALA A 44 14.08 -10.55 -2.40
CA ALA A 44 13.74 -10.99 -3.76
C ALA A 44 14.92 -11.74 -4.41
N GLN A 45 16.15 -11.25 -4.27
CA GLN A 45 17.37 -11.92 -4.74
C GLN A 45 17.53 -13.29 -4.08
N ASP A 46 17.30 -13.38 -2.77
CA ASP A 46 17.37 -14.64 -2.03
C ASP A 46 16.32 -15.64 -2.51
N ALA A 47 15.08 -15.18 -2.75
CA ALA A 47 14.01 -16.03 -3.26
C ALA A 47 14.36 -16.59 -4.65
N ILE A 48 14.84 -15.75 -5.57
CA ILE A 48 15.26 -16.16 -6.91
C ILE A 48 16.45 -17.12 -6.85
N THR A 49 17.43 -16.86 -5.98
CA THR A 49 18.59 -17.76 -5.77
C THR A 49 18.15 -19.14 -5.27
N LYS A 50 17.06 -19.21 -4.51
CA LYS A 50 16.45 -20.47 -4.05
C LYS A 50 15.54 -21.12 -5.11
N GLN A 51 15.47 -20.54 -6.30
CA GLN A 51 14.71 -21.06 -7.44
C GLN A 51 13.21 -21.21 -7.14
N VAL A 52 12.59 -20.16 -6.56
CA VAL A 52 11.15 -20.16 -6.37
C VAL A 52 10.42 -20.11 -7.71
N ASP A 53 9.27 -20.77 -7.79
CA ASP A 53 8.45 -20.83 -9.00
C ASP A 53 7.63 -19.56 -9.24
N ALA A 54 7.38 -18.77 -8.20
CA ALA A 54 6.66 -17.50 -8.28
C ALA A 54 6.94 -16.61 -7.06
N ILE A 55 6.69 -15.31 -7.21
CA ILE A 55 6.76 -14.33 -6.11
C ILE A 55 5.40 -13.68 -5.93
N VAL A 56 4.88 -13.67 -4.69
CA VAL A 56 3.81 -12.78 -4.27
C VAL A 56 4.43 -11.65 -3.46
N ILE A 57 4.19 -10.41 -3.87
CA ILE A 57 4.79 -9.23 -3.24
C ILE A 57 3.74 -8.19 -2.87
N SER A 58 3.85 -7.63 -1.65
CA SER A 58 3.35 -6.30 -1.33
C SER A 58 4.57 -5.39 -1.22
N PRO A 59 4.72 -4.40 -2.10
CA PRO A 59 5.91 -3.54 -2.08
C PRO A 59 6.02 -2.69 -0.81
N THR A 60 7.24 -2.33 -0.41
CA THR A 60 7.47 -1.31 0.62
C THR A 60 7.10 0.08 0.10
N ASP A 61 7.43 0.34 -1.16
CA ASP A 61 7.03 1.52 -1.93
C ASP A 61 6.89 1.17 -3.42
N SER A 62 6.18 2.01 -4.18
CA SER A 62 5.84 1.73 -5.57
C SER A 62 7.02 1.84 -6.54
N ALA A 63 7.97 2.74 -6.28
CA ALA A 63 9.13 2.97 -7.15
C ALA A 63 10.14 1.83 -7.03
N SER A 64 10.46 1.38 -5.82
CA SER A 64 11.41 0.28 -5.60
C SER A 64 10.89 -1.07 -6.10
N CYS A 65 9.56 -1.24 -6.18
CA CYS A 65 8.95 -2.45 -6.71
C CYS A 65 9.38 -2.73 -8.16
N ALA A 66 9.51 -1.70 -8.98
CA ALA A 66 9.94 -1.83 -10.38
C ALA A 66 11.28 -2.57 -10.53
N SER A 67 12.22 -2.34 -9.59
CA SER A 67 13.51 -3.04 -9.58
C SER A 67 13.36 -4.52 -9.24
N VAL A 68 12.46 -4.87 -8.31
CA VAL A 68 12.15 -6.26 -7.98
C VAL A 68 11.51 -6.97 -9.19
N LEU A 69 10.59 -6.29 -9.88
CA LEU A 69 9.94 -6.83 -11.09
C LEU A 69 10.96 -7.08 -12.21
N SER A 70 11.89 -6.16 -12.43
CA SER A 70 12.96 -6.34 -13.43
C SER A 70 13.83 -7.56 -13.11
N LEU A 71 14.24 -7.69 -11.84
CA LEU A 71 15.03 -8.84 -11.39
C LEU A 71 14.30 -10.18 -11.56
N ALA A 72 12.99 -10.21 -11.24
CA ALA A 72 12.17 -11.41 -11.40
C ALA A 72 11.98 -11.76 -12.89
N GLN A 73 11.77 -10.76 -13.75
CA GLN A 73 11.65 -10.93 -15.21
C GLN A 73 12.93 -11.47 -15.83
N GLU A 74 14.10 -10.96 -15.44
CA GLU A 74 15.40 -11.47 -15.90
C GLU A 74 15.65 -12.94 -15.51
N SER A 75 14.93 -13.42 -14.50
CA SER A 75 15.02 -14.78 -13.96
C SER A 75 13.84 -15.67 -14.36
N ASP A 76 12.95 -15.21 -15.24
CA ASP A 76 11.71 -15.89 -15.67
C ASP A 76 10.77 -16.27 -14.49
N VAL A 77 10.79 -15.50 -13.40
CA VAL A 77 9.95 -15.72 -12.21
C VAL A 77 8.71 -14.84 -12.27
N PRO A 78 7.50 -15.38 -12.39
CA PRO A 78 6.27 -14.58 -12.42
C PRO A 78 6.00 -13.92 -11.07
N VAL A 79 5.48 -12.69 -11.11
CA VAL A 79 5.15 -11.91 -9.92
C VAL A 79 3.67 -11.57 -9.86
N VAL A 80 3.05 -11.78 -8.70
CA VAL A 80 1.73 -11.26 -8.34
C VAL A 80 1.91 -10.18 -7.30
N ILE A 81 1.32 -9.01 -7.55
CA ILE A 81 1.36 -7.87 -6.62
C ILE A 81 0.05 -7.84 -5.82
N CYS A 82 0.11 -7.56 -4.53
CA CYS A 82 -1.06 -7.36 -3.70
C CYS A 82 -0.97 -6.09 -2.84
N ASP A 83 -2.09 -5.39 -2.74
CA ASP A 83 -2.39 -4.17 -1.99
C ASP A 83 -1.63 -2.93 -2.47
N ILE A 84 -0.32 -2.84 -2.26
CA ILE A 84 0.52 -1.73 -2.73
C ILE A 84 0.98 -2.06 -4.15
N GLY A 85 0.72 -1.15 -5.09
CA GLY A 85 1.09 -1.30 -6.49
C GLY A 85 2.52 -0.88 -6.80
N THR A 86 2.81 -0.75 -8.08
CA THR A 86 4.11 -0.33 -8.63
C THR A 86 3.93 0.83 -9.59
N ASP A 87 4.96 1.62 -9.77
CA ASP A 87 4.99 2.72 -10.75
C ASP A 87 5.24 2.20 -12.18
N SER A 88 5.90 1.05 -12.32
CA SER A 88 6.24 0.45 -13.61
C SER A 88 6.68 -1.01 -13.47
N GLY A 89 6.93 -1.68 -14.61
CA GLY A 89 7.39 -3.06 -14.68
C GLY A 89 6.26 -4.04 -15.03
N GLU A 90 6.66 -5.26 -15.41
CA GLU A 90 5.75 -6.32 -15.82
C GLU A 90 5.42 -7.23 -14.63
N TYR A 91 4.15 -7.59 -14.50
CA TYR A 91 3.66 -8.51 -13.48
C TYR A 91 2.49 -9.34 -14.01
N LEU A 92 2.25 -10.47 -13.40
CA LEU A 92 1.19 -11.39 -13.83
C LEU A 92 -0.21 -10.89 -13.43
N SER A 93 -0.35 -10.38 -12.21
CA SER A 93 -1.62 -9.90 -11.67
C SER A 93 -1.39 -8.88 -10.55
N PHE A 94 -2.32 -7.94 -10.41
CA PHE A 94 -2.37 -7.01 -9.29
C PHE A 94 -3.73 -7.09 -8.61
N ILE A 95 -3.73 -7.35 -7.31
CA ILE A 95 -4.92 -7.50 -6.48
C ILE A 95 -4.92 -6.40 -5.44
N SER A 96 -5.87 -5.49 -5.52
CA SER A 96 -5.97 -4.32 -4.65
C SER A 96 -7.42 -3.94 -4.39
N THR A 97 -7.62 -3.14 -3.35
CA THR A 97 -8.84 -2.37 -3.13
C THR A 97 -8.95 -1.29 -4.20
N ASP A 98 -10.16 -0.92 -4.61
CA ASP A 98 -10.40 0.32 -5.35
C ASP A 98 -10.20 1.51 -4.41
N ASN A 99 -8.94 1.94 -4.30
CA ASN A 99 -8.51 2.94 -3.33
C ASN A 99 -9.02 4.34 -3.67
N GLU A 100 -9.11 4.68 -4.95
CA GLU A 100 -9.61 5.97 -5.41
C GLU A 100 -11.11 6.09 -5.12
N ALA A 101 -11.90 5.09 -5.51
CA ALA A 101 -13.33 5.06 -5.21
C ALA A 101 -13.59 5.06 -3.70
N GLY A 102 -12.78 4.34 -2.91
CA GLY A 102 -12.89 4.35 -1.45
C GLY A 102 -12.60 5.71 -0.83
N GLY A 103 -11.55 6.39 -1.30
CA GLY A 103 -11.23 7.77 -0.90
C GLY A 103 -12.36 8.74 -1.25
N LYS A 104 -12.86 8.69 -2.49
CA LYS A 104 -13.95 9.52 -2.96
C LYS A 104 -15.22 9.33 -2.13
N ALA A 105 -15.60 8.10 -1.86
CA ALA A 105 -16.79 7.81 -1.05
C ALA A 105 -16.71 8.39 0.37
N ILE A 106 -15.52 8.42 0.99
CA ILE A 106 -15.31 9.07 2.29
C ILE A 106 -15.43 10.58 2.16
N GLY A 107 -14.84 11.20 1.13
CA GLY A 107 -14.96 12.63 0.85
C GLY A 107 -16.40 13.06 0.65
N GLU A 108 -17.17 12.35 -0.17
CA GLU A 108 -18.60 12.56 -0.40
C GLU A 108 -19.42 12.40 0.89
N TYR A 109 -19.12 11.37 1.68
CA TYR A 109 -19.82 11.14 2.96
C TYR A 109 -19.59 12.30 3.93
N ILE A 110 -18.35 12.74 4.12
CA ILE A 110 -18.00 13.86 4.99
C ILE A 110 -18.71 15.13 4.50
N ALA A 111 -18.68 15.40 3.19
CA ALA A 111 -19.34 16.54 2.58
C ALA A 111 -20.86 16.52 2.81
N SER A 112 -21.48 15.35 2.85
CA SER A 112 -22.91 15.22 3.16
C SER A 112 -23.28 15.59 4.60
N GLN A 113 -22.28 15.69 5.50
CA GLN A 113 -22.47 16.02 6.92
C GLN A 113 -22.10 17.46 7.27
N LEU A 114 -21.48 18.19 6.34
CA LEU A 114 -20.93 19.53 6.56
C LEU A 114 -21.53 20.55 5.60
N GLU A 115 -21.45 21.82 5.96
CA GLU A 115 -21.88 22.92 5.08
C GLU A 115 -20.81 23.22 4.02
N ALA A 116 -21.23 23.68 2.85
CA ALA A 116 -20.33 24.11 1.79
C ALA A 116 -19.38 25.22 2.31
N GLY A 117 -18.11 25.14 1.94
CA GLY A 117 -17.06 26.04 2.41
C GLY A 117 -16.42 25.62 3.74
N THR A 118 -16.89 24.54 4.38
CA THR A 118 -16.22 24.01 5.57
C THR A 118 -14.82 23.51 5.21
N GLU A 119 -13.85 23.91 6.02
CA GLU A 119 -12.46 23.45 5.91
C GLU A 119 -12.32 22.07 6.51
N VAL A 120 -11.63 21.18 5.80
CA VAL A 120 -11.31 19.82 6.24
C VAL A 120 -9.80 19.58 6.09
N ALA A 121 -9.25 18.72 6.91
CA ALA A 121 -7.88 18.28 6.81
C ALA A 121 -7.80 16.76 6.83
N GLN A 122 -6.72 16.20 6.31
CA GLN A 122 -6.57 14.76 6.22
C GLN A 122 -5.20 14.28 6.75
N ILE A 123 -5.19 13.10 7.33
CA ILE A 123 -3.98 12.36 7.68
C ILE A 123 -3.92 11.16 6.74
N THR A 124 -2.88 11.12 5.92
CA THR A 124 -2.76 10.14 4.84
C THR A 124 -1.67 9.10 5.13
N LEU A 125 -1.71 8.01 4.39
CA LEU A 125 -0.58 7.09 4.29
C LEU A 125 0.61 7.77 3.59
N ASN A 126 1.79 7.16 3.71
CA ASN A 126 2.97 7.58 2.96
C ASN A 126 2.68 7.58 1.45
N GLN A 127 2.93 8.70 0.79
CA GLN A 127 2.61 8.92 -0.63
C GLN A 127 3.63 8.25 -1.59
N ALA A 128 4.68 7.63 -1.06
CA ALA A 128 5.51 6.71 -1.84
C ALA A 128 4.78 5.39 -2.18
N ARG A 129 3.57 5.19 -1.66
CA ARG A 129 2.70 4.03 -1.91
C ARG A 129 1.51 4.46 -2.74
N ILE A 130 1.37 3.91 -3.95
CA ILE A 130 0.31 4.30 -4.89
C ILE A 130 -1.10 4.17 -4.28
N ASN A 131 -1.36 3.19 -3.43
CA ASN A 131 -2.64 3.07 -2.73
C ASN A 131 -2.91 4.23 -1.76
N GLY A 132 -1.87 4.86 -1.20
CA GLY A 132 -1.97 6.08 -0.40
C GLY A 132 -2.31 7.29 -1.26
N VAL A 133 -1.65 7.43 -2.41
CA VAL A 133 -1.93 8.49 -3.41
C VAL A 133 -3.38 8.39 -3.87
N LEU A 134 -3.82 7.23 -4.34
CA LEU A 134 -5.18 7.02 -4.83
C LEU A 134 -6.26 7.34 -3.79
N ARG A 135 -6.04 6.97 -2.52
CA ARG A 135 -6.97 7.32 -1.44
C ARG A 135 -7.07 8.83 -1.23
N LYS A 136 -5.92 9.51 -1.26
CA LYS A 136 -5.88 10.97 -1.14
C LYS A 136 -6.57 11.64 -2.31
N ASP A 137 -6.22 11.28 -3.53
CA ASP A 137 -6.78 11.88 -4.74
C ASP A 137 -8.29 11.67 -4.82
N GLY A 138 -8.76 10.46 -4.48
CA GLY A 138 -10.18 10.18 -4.37
C GLY A 138 -10.89 11.05 -3.33
N PHE A 139 -10.31 11.19 -2.13
CA PHE A 139 -10.85 12.04 -1.08
C PHE A 139 -10.94 13.50 -1.55
N ASP A 140 -9.86 14.03 -2.13
CA ASP A 140 -9.79 15.39 -2.66
C ASP A 140 -10.88 15.63 -3.70
N ALA A 141 -11.11 14.69 -4.61
CA ALA A 141 -12.17 14.76 -5.59
C ALA A 141 -13.56 14.78 -4.91
N GLY A 142 -13.78 13.91 -3.92
CA GLY A 142 -15.04 13.83 -3.18
C GLY A 142 -15.41 15.11 -2.43
N ILE A 143 -14.43 15.75 -1.77
CA ILE A 143 -14.67 17.03 -1.07
C ILE A 143 -14.83 18.20 -2.03
N ALA A 144 -14.05 18.25 -3.11
CA ALA A 144 -14.10 19.33 -4.09
C ALA A 144 -15.43 19.36 -4.86
N GLU A 145 -15.95 18.22 -5.27
CA GLU A 145 -17.26 18.10 -5.94
C GLU A 145 -18.42 18.62 -5.07
N ASN A 146 -18.24 18.66 -3.76
CA ASN A 146 -19.24 19.08 -2.77
C ASN A 146 -18.91 20.43 -2.10
N ASN A 147 -17.94 21.17 -2.67
CA ASN A 147 -17.54 22.51 -2.23
C ASN A 147 -17.02 22.59 -0.79
N LEU A 148 -16.39 21.55 -0.27
CA LEU A 148 -15.54 21.66 0.92
C LEU A 148 -14.15 22.18 0.54
N VAL A 149 -13.43 22.70 1.51
CA VAL A 149 -12.08 23.26 1.31
C VAL A 149 -11.05 22.32 1.94
N ASP A 150 -10.10 21.84 1.14
CA ASP A 150 -8.92 21.13 1.67
C ASP A 150 -7.99 22.15 2.32
N LEU A 151 -7.91 22.12 3.65
CA LEU A 151 -7.10 23.03 4.44
C LEU A 151 -5.65 22.60 4.47
N ASP A 152 -5.40 21.32 4.75
CA ASP A 152 -4.05 20.75 4.87
C ASP A 152 -4.10 19.22 4.87
N PHE A 153 -2.98 18.59 4.53
CA PHE A 153 -2.81 17.17 4.74
C PHE A 153 -1.48 16.85 5.44
N LYS A 154 -1.49 15.81 6.27
CA LYS A 154 -0.29 15.27 6.91
C LYS A 154 -0.04 13.86 6.40
N GLN A 155 1.15 13.62 5.90
CA GLN A 155 1.60 12.31 5.47
C GLN A 155 2.27 11.57 6.62
N MET A 156 1.80 10.36 6.93
CA MET A 156 2.48 9.50 7.90
C MET A 156 3.71 8.84 7.28
N GLU A 157 4.84 8.94 7.96
CA GLU A 157 6.08 8.23 7.60
C GLU A 157 6.05 6.77 8.07
N LYS A 158 5.56 6.58 9.29
CA LYS A 158 5.47 5.27 9.93
C LYS A 158 4.04 4.99 10.35
N VAL A 159 3.23 4.40 9.57
CA VAL A 159 1.81 4.14 9.83
C VAL A 159 1.56 3.56 11.23
N ASN A 160 1.57 4.43 12.26
CA ASN A 160 1.38 4.07 13.67
C ASN A 160 0.52 5.11 14.41
N ARG A 161 -0.02 4.68 15.57
CA ARG A 161 -0.94 5.49 16.37
C ARG A 161 -0.33 6.80 16.86
N SER A 162 0.92 6.78 17.33
CA SER A 162 1.59 7.95 17.93
C SER A 162 1.79 9.07 16.90
N GLU A 163 2.16 8.72 15.68
CA GLU A 163 2.33 9.68 14.59
C GLU A 163 0.99 10.28 14.17
N GLY A 164 -0.05 9.44 14.01
CA GLY A 164 -1.40 9.91 13.71
C GLY A 164 -1.96 10.82 14.79
N GLU A 165 -1.71 10.53 16.07
CA GLU A 165 -2.12 11.36 17.20
C GLU A 165 -1.41 12.71 17.20
N THR A 166 -0.10 12.76 16.92
CA THR A 166 0.67 14.00 16.79
C THR A 166 0.11 14.87 15.66
N TYR A 167 -0.10 14.30 14.49
CA TYR A 167 -0.65 15.05 13.36
C TYR A 167 -2.08 15.52 13.58
N ALA A 168 -2.90 14.71 14.26
CA ALA A 168 -4.25 15.15 14.62
C ALA A 168 -4.21 16.35 15.59
N GLN A 169 -3.29 16.37 16.53
CA GLN A 169 -3.10 17.51 17.44
C GLN A 169 -2.64 18.76 16.68
N ASP A 170 -1.71 18.62 15.75
CA ASP A 170 -1.19 19.74 14.94
C ASP A 170 -2.27 20.36 14.04
N LEU A 171 -3.23 19.56 13.56
CA LEU A 171 -4.32 20.03 12.69
C LEU A 171 -5.46 20.71 13.46
N ILE A 172 -5.58 20.48 14.77
CA ILE A 172 -6.66 21.05 15.62
C ILE A 172 -6.23 22.37 16.27
N THR A 173 -4.93 22.66 16.33
CA THR A 173 -4.38 23.87 16.95
C THR A 173 -4.19 24.99 15.97
#